data_7f0970666bdf9daa4e0aeb2c1b5bd105
#
_entry.id   7f0970666bdf9daa4e0aeb2c1b5bd105
#
_cell.length_a   1.000
_cell.length_b   1.000
_cell.length_c   1.000
_cell.angle_alpha   90.00
_cell.angle_beta   90.00
_cell.angle_gamma   90.00
#
_symmetry.space_group_name_H-M   'P 1'
#
loop_
_entity.id
_entity.type
_entity.pdbx_description
1 polymer ?
#
loop_
_entity_poly.entity_id
_entity_poly.type
_entity_poly.pdbx_seq_one_letter_code
_entity_poly.pdbx_strand_id
1 'polypeptide(L)'
;MTSYADDSRFPGPDPYAPLRDVPSFVLSSTDVVEGDELQEKLRAPESVSPQLAWSGLPEGTKSLAVTCFDPDAPTASGFWHWAAFNIPVEVSELPTNAGAAEDLGIDGVISLRNDSGERTYFGANPPAGHAPHRYL
;
A
#
# COMPACT_ATOMS: atom_id res chain seq x y z
N MET A 1 -3.93 -12.80 6.01
CA MET A 1 -3.65 -11.42 6.46
C MET A 1 -3.41 -11.48 7.96
N THR A 2 -2.27 -11.00 8.43
CA THR A 2 -2.00 -10.94 9.86
C THR A 2 -2.90 -9.86 10.46
N SER A 3 -3.70 -10.21 11.46
CA SER A 3 -4.51 -9.23 12.19
C SER A 3 -3.58 -8.43 13.11
N TYR A 4 -3.59 -7.12 12.98
CA TYR A 4 -2.88 -6.20 13.88
C TYR A 4 -3.76 -5.74 15.05
N ALA A 5 -4.94 -6.37 15.23
CA ALA A 5 -5.93 -5.95 16.21
C ALA A 5 -5.41 -5.89 17.65
N ASP A 6 -4.40 -6.70 17.96
CA ASP A 6 -3.82 -6.81 19.32
C ASP A 6 -2.40 -6.23 19.41
N ASP A 7 -1.93 -5.54 18.38
CA ASP A 7 -0.59 -4.94 18.41
C ASP A 7 -0.61 -3.61 19.16
N SER A 8 -0.15 -3.63 20.40
CA SER A 8 -0.16 -2.46 21.29
C SER A 8 0.75 -1.29 20.84
N ARG A 9 1.55 -1.48 19.79
CA ARG A 9 2.34 -0.39 19.20
C ARG A 9 1.45 0.64 18.50
N PHE A 10 0.23 0.24 18.11
CA PHE A 10 -0.66 1.08 17.30
C PHE A 10 -1.90 1.51 18.09
N PRO A 11 -2.33 2.77 17.93
CA PRO A 11 -3.40 3.34 18.75
C PRO A 11 -4.81 2.89 18.35
N GLY A 12 -4.97 2.35 17.15
CA GLY A 12 -6.28 2.01 16.59
C GLY A 12 -6.41 0.56 16.15
N PRO A 13 -7.62 0.10 15.91
CA PRO A 13 -7.88 -1.26 15.45
C PRO A 13 -7.38 -1.46 14.01
N ASP A 14 -7.27 -2.73 13.60
CA ASP A 14 -7.11 -3.08 12.19
C ASP A 14 -8.35 -2.61 11.40
N PRO A 15 -8.19 -1.71 10.42
CA PRO A 15 -9.32 -1.18 9.65
C PRO A 15 -10.01 -2.23 8.77
N TYR A 16 -9.36 -3.35 8.49
CA TYR A 16 -9.92 -4.45 7.71
C TYR A 16 -10.65 -5.50 8.55
N ALA A 17 -10.44 -5.52 9.88
CA ALA A 17 -11.04 -6.50 10.76
C ALA A 17 -12.60 -6.59 10.68
N PRO A 18 -13.35 -5.48 10.53
CA PRO A 18 -14.79 -5.54 10.41
C PRO A 18 -15.31 -5.92 9.01
N LEU A 19 -14.43 -6.06 8.03
CA LEU A 19 -14.83 -6.40 6.67
C LEU A 19 -15.10 -7.90 6.55
N ARG A 20 -15.96 -8.27 5.60
CA ARG A 20 -16.25 -9.69 5.32
C ARG A 20 -15.00 -10.40 4.81
N ASP A 21 -14.88 -11.66 5.13
CA ASP A 21 -13.84 -12.52 4.57
C ASP A 21 -14.00 -12.66 3.06
N VAL A 22 -12.87 -12.56 2.36
CA VAL A 22 -12.76 -12.75 0.92
C VAL A 22 -11.57 -13.66 0.63
N PRO A 23 -11.55 -14.35 -0.53
CA PRO A 23 -10.37 -15.10 -0.94
C PRO A 23 -9.13 -14.19 -0.95
N SER A 24 -8.01 -14.73 -0.49
CA SER A 24 -6.73 -14.03 -0.41
C SER A 24 -5.70 -14.60 -1.37
N PHE A 25 -4.64 -13.86 -1.60
CA PHE A 25 -3.47 -14.30 -2.36
C PHE A 25 -2.19 -13.84 -1.66
N VAL A 26 -1.05 -14.30 -2.12
CA VAL A 26 0.25 -14.00 -1.52
C VAL A 26 0.78 -12.70 -2.09
N LEU A 27 1.14 -11.77 -1.22
CA LEU A 27 1.88 -10.54 -1.56
C LEU A 27 3.26 -10.62 -0.91
N SER A 28 4.29 -10.29 -1.66
CA SER A 28 5.68 -10.24 -1.18
C SER A 28 6.41 -9.02 -1.72
N SER A 29 7.54 -8.69 -1.10
CA SER A 29 8.38 -7.56 -1.50
C SER A 29 9.84 -7.85 -1.17
N THR A 30 10.74 -7.33 -1.99
CA THR A 30 12.19 -7.26 -1.68
C THR A 30 12.56 -6.00 -0.91
N ASP A 31 11.67 -5.03 -0.86
CA ASP A 31 11.89 -3.72 -0.24
C ASP A 31 11.19 -3.57 1.13
N VAL A 32 10.22 -4.41 1.43
CA VAL A 32 9.40 -4.34 2.66
C VAL A 32 9.35 -5.68 3.33
N VAL A 33 9.53 -5.68 4.65
CA VAL A 33 9.32 -6.84 5.51
C VAL A 33 8.11 -6.56 6.39
N GLU A 34 7.19 -7.51 6.45
CA GLU A 34 5.96 -7.43 7.25
C GLU A 34 6.28 -7.12 8.72
N GLY A 35 5.71 -6.06 9.25
CA GLY A 35 5.88 -5.65 10.64
C GLY A 35 7.15 -4.85 10.93
N ASP A 36 8.04 -4.70 9.97
CA ASP A 36 9.27 -3.92 10.13
C ASP A 36 9.06 -2.45 9.75
N GLU A 37 10.02 -1.64 10.17
CA GLU A 37 10.07 -0.23 9.79
C GLU A 37 10.41 -0.06 8.31
N LEU A 38 9.70 0.86 7.63
CA LEU A 38 9.96 1.16 6.23
C LEU A 38 11.36 1.75 6.03
N GLN A 39 12.05 1.28 5.00
CA GLN A 39 13.34 1.83 4.56
C GLN A 39 13.19 3.32 4.22
N GLU A 40 14.27 4.07 4.41
CA GLU A 40 14.30 5.52 4.19
C GLU A 40 13.84 5.93 2.78
N LYS A 41 14.28 5.20 1.75
CA LYS A 41 13.88 5.47 0.35
C LYS A 41 12.38 5.41 0.11
N LEU A 42 11.64 4.62 0.92
CA LEU A 42 10.18 4.46 0.80
C LEU A 42 9.41 5.59 1.49
N ARG A 43 10.09 6.45 2.22
CA ARG A 43 9.51 7.59 2.95
C ARG A 43 9.66 8.88 2.15
N ALA A 44 8.88 9.90 2.51
CA ALA A 44 9.11 11.23 1.99
C ALA A 44 10.44 11.82 2.55
N PRO A 45 11.19 12.62 1.77
CA PRO A 45 10.82 13.15 0.46
C PRO A 45 11.14 12.24 -0.73
N GLU A 46 11.93 11.17 -0.58
CA GLU A 46 12.34 10.30 -1.69
C GLU A 46 11.15 9.63 -2.36
N SER A 47 10.21 9.13 -1.58
CA SER A 47 8.93 8.57 -2.05
C SER A 47 9.09 7.52 -3.16
N VAL A 48 10.05 6.64 -2.99
CA VAL A 48 10.26 5.50 -3.90
C VAL A 48 9.25 4.41 -3.53
N SER A 49 8.38 4.00 -4.43
CA SER A 49 7.45 2.91 -4.15
C SER A 49 8.18 1.56 -4.07
N PRO A 50 7.74 0.65 -3.18
CA PRO A 50 8.40 -0.64 -3.03
C PRO A 50 8.19 -1.55 -4.25
N GLN A 51 9.13 -2.46 -4.47
CA GLN A 51 8.89 -3.63 -5.30
C GLN A 51 7.77 -4.46 -4.65
N LEU A 52 6.84 -4.92 -5.45
CA LEU A 52 5.75 -5.80 -5.03
C LEU A 52 5.62 -6.97 -6.00
N ALA A 53 5.43 -8.17 -5.47
CA ALA A 53 5.14 -9.36 -6.27
C ALA A 53 3.99 -10.13 -5.63
N TRP A 54 3.20 -10.82 -6.44
CA TRP A 54 2.07 -11.59 -5.97
C TRP A 54 1.89 -12.90 -6.73
N SER A 55 1.25 -13.84 -6.06
CA SER A 55 0.97 -15.17 -6.61
C SER A 55 -0.29 -15.74 -5.99
N GLY A 56 -0.84 -16.77 -6.65
CA GLY A 56 -2.01 -17.47 -6.14
C GLY A 56 -3.30 -16.65 -6.21
N LEU A 57 -3.47 -15.86 -7.27
CA LEU A 57 -4.70 -15.09 -7.46
C LEU A 57 -5.93 -15.99 -7.43
N PRO A 58 -7.03 -15.58 -6.77
CA PRO A 58 -8.28 -16.32 -6.81
C PRO A 58 -8.79 -16.54 -8.23
N GLU A 59 -9.41 -17.70 -8.45
CA GLU A 59 -10.06 -17.99 -9.73
C GLU A 59 -11.08 -16.90 -10.08
N GLY A 60 -11.10 -16.50 -11.34
CA GLY A 60 -12.01 -15.47 -11.83
C GLY A 60 -11.53 -14.03 -11.62
N THR A 61 -10.33 -13.82 -11.06
CA THR A 61 -9.73 -12.49 -10.98
C THR A 61 -9.61 -11.88 -12.38
N LYS A 62 -10.11 -10.65 -12.54
CA LYS A 62 -10.12 -9.94 -13.83
C LYS A 62 -9.06 -8.84 -13.93
N SER A 63 -8.77 -8.18 -12.82
CA SER A 63 -7.76 -7.14 -12.71
C SER A 63 -7.38 -6.97 -11.24
N LEU A 64 -6.33 -6.20 -11.00
CA LEU A 64 -5.84 -5.90 -9.66
C LEU A 64 -5.80 -4.39 -9.43
N ALA A 65 -5.81 -4.03 -8.14
CA ALA A 65 -5.53 -2.70 -7.68
C ALA A 65 -4.41 -2.76 -6.63
N VAL A 66 -3.61 -1.72 -6.55
CA VAL A 66 -2.63 -1.50 -5.49
C VAL A 66 -2.99 -0.25 -4.72
N THR A 67 -2.90 -0.34 -3.41
CA THR A 67 -3.14 0.80 -2.52
C THR A 67 -2.06 0.85 -1.44
N CYS A 68 -1.81 2.04 -0.91
CA CYS A 68 -1.06 2.22 0.33
C CYS A 68 -1.85 3.18 1.22
N PHE A 69 -2.26 2.69 2.38
CA PHE A 69 -3.16 3.38 3.31
C PHE A 69 -2.55 3.45 4.71
N ASP A 70 -2.55 4.66 5.28
CA ASP A 70 -2.17 4.93 6.67
C ASP A 70 -3.43 5.20 7.51
N PRO A 71 -3.89 4.21 8.32
CA PRO A 71 -5.04 4.40 9.19
C PRO A 71 -4.73 5.24 10.43
N ASP A 72 -3.47 5.46 10.74
CA ASP A 72 -3.00 6.11 11.96
C ASP A 72 -2.71 7.60 11.76
N ALA A 73 -2.85 8.11 10.56
CA ALA A 73 -2.71 9.53 10.25
C ALA A 73 -3.71 10.37 11.06
N PRO A 74 -3.33 11.59 11.49
CA PRO A 74 -4.18 12.44 12.33
C PRO A 74 -5.28 13.14 11.51
N THR A 75 -6.04 12.36 10.76
CA THR A 75 -7.17 12.79 9.93
C THR A 75 -8.36 11.86 10.15
N ALA A 76 -9.57 12.33 9.90
CA ALA A 76 -10.78 11.57 10.19
C ALA A 76 -10.90 10.25 9.40
N SER A 77 -10.28 10.18 8.22
CA SER A 77 -10.37 9.03 7.32
C SER A 77 -9.01 8.36 7.03
N GLY A 78 -7.98 8.63 7.86
CA GLY A 78 -6.62 8.19 7.58
C GLY A 78 -5.98 8.95 6.43
N PHE A 79 -4.94 8.39 5.83
CA PHE A 79 -4.25 9.01 4.70
C PHE A 79 -3.93 7.96 3.64
N TRP A 80 -4.39 8.19 2.43
CA TRP A 80 -4.10 7.36 1.27
C TRP A 80 -2.85 7.87 0.55
N HIS A 81 -1.80 7.06 0.57
CA HIS A 81 -0.51 7.37 -0.04
C HIS A 81 -0.42 6.97 -1.51
N TRP A 82 -1.23 6.00 -1.91
CA TRP A 82 -1.18 5.46 -3.27
C TRP A 82 -2.46 4.71 -3.58
N ALA A 83 -2.94 4.84 -4.81
CA ALA A 83 -4.03 4.04 -5.32
C ALA A 83 -3.95 3.98 -6.85
N ALA A 84 -3.80 2.78 -7.39
CA ALA A 84 -3.82 2.51 -8.82
C ALA A 84 -4.65 1.26 -9.09
N PHE A 85 -5.34 1.22 -10.20
CA PHE A 85 -6.21 0.11 -10.57
C PHE A 85 -6.08 -0.25 -12.04
N ASN A 86 -6.80 -1.29 -12.44
CA ASN A 86 -6.77 -1.83 -13.79
C ASN A 86 -5.42 -2.48 -14.16
N ILE A 87 -4.75 -3.07 -13.16
CA ILE A 87 -3.54 -3.83 -13.39
C ILE A 87 -3.94 -5.19 -13.99
N PRO A 88 -3.42 -5.55 -15.18
CA PRO A 88 -3.75 -6.83 -15.83
C PRO A 88 -3.34 -8.04 -14.98
N VAL A 89 -4.11 -9.11 -15.03
CA VAL A 89 -3.82 -10.35 -14.27
C VAL A 89 -2.53 -11.06 -14.72
N GLU A 90 -2.05 -10.76 -15.92
CA GLU A 90 -0.79 -11.27 -16.46
C GLU A 90 0.43 -10.61 -15.80
N VAL A 91 0.23 -9.45 -15.19
CA VAL A 91 1.26 -8.78 -14.37
C VAL A 91 1.32 -9.46 -13.02
N SER A 92 2.50 -9.91 -12.60
CA SER A 92 2.74 -10.55 -11.31
C SER A 92 3.68 -9.77 -10.41
N GLU A 93 4.19 -8.64 -10.88
CA GLU A 93 5.19 -7.85 -10.17
C GLU A 93 5.12 -6.37 -10.60
N LEU A 94 5.36 -5.49 -9.65
CA LEU A 94 5.70 -4.08 -9.88
C LEU A 94 7.15 -3.86 -9.43
N PRO A 95 8.04 -3.33 -10.28
CA PRO A 95 9.40 -3.04 -9.87
C PRO A 95 9.45 -1.91 -8.83
N THR A 96 10.55 -1.82 -8.10
CA THR A 96 10.85 -0.67 -7.24
C THR A 96 10.67 0.63 -8.05
N ASN A 97 10.00 1.60 -7.45
CA ASN A 97 9.70 2.91 -8.04
C ASN A 97 8.67 2.91 -9.19
N ALA A 98 7.91 1.84 -9.37
CA ALA A 98 6.81 1.84 -10.36
C ALA A 98 5.80 2.98 -10.10
N GLY A 99 5.56 3.32 -8.85
CA GLY A 99 4.63 4.38 -8.43
C GLY A 99 5.07 5.80 -8.76
N ALA A 100 6.25 6.01 -9.36
CA ALA A 100 6.67 7.31 -9.88
C ALA A 100 5.93 7.68 -11.18
N ALA A 101 5.38 6.69 -11.89
CA ALA A 101 4.58 6.89 -13.09
C ALA A 101 3.09 6.68 -12.79
N GLU A 102 2.23 7.52 -13.36
CA GLU A 102 0.77 7.43 -13.15
C GLU A 102 0.16 6.14 -13.69
N ASP A 103 0.77 5.52 -14.69
CA ASP A 103 0.36 4.26 -15.28
C ASP A 103 1.18 3.05 -14.78
N LEU A 104 2.07 3.24 -13.82
CA LEU A 104 3.01 2.24 -13.30
C LEU A 104 3.91 1.62 -14.38
N GLY A 105 4.04 2.24 -15.55
CA GLY A 105 4.72 1.68 -16.71
C GLY A 105 3.94 0.55 -17.40
N ILE A 106 2.63 0.44 -17.18
CA ILE A 106 1.76 -0.61 -17.69
C ILE A 106 0.58 0.03 -18.40
N ASP A 107 0.40 -0.30 -19.68
CA ASP A 107 -0.70 0.24 -20.49
C ASP A 107 -2.07 -0.06 -19.86
N GLY A 108 -2.92 0.96 -19.80
CA GLY A 108 -4.27 0.86 -19.27
C GLY A 108 -4.41 1.00 -17.75
N VAL A 109 -3.31 1.01 -16.99
CA VAL A 109 -3.34 1.29 -15.54
C VAL A 109 -3.66 2.76 -15.30
N ILE A 110 -4.47 3.00 -14.28
CA ILE A 110 -4.91 4.35 -13.89
C ILE A 110 -4.60 4.56 -12.42
N SER A 111 -3.83 5.60 -12.12
CA SER A 111 -3.62 6.05 -10.74
C SER A 111 -4.62 7.15 -10.38
N LEU A 112 -5.14 7.05 -9.17
CA LEU A 112 -6.02 8.05 -8.56
C LEU A 112 -5.18 9.08 -7.79
N ARG A 113 -5.77 10.25 -7.54
CA ARG A 113 -5.16 11.22 -6.62
C ARG A 113 -5.14 10.64 -5.21
N ASN A 114 -3.97 10.66 -4.61
CA ASN A 114 -3.82 10.36 -3.19
C ASN A 114 -4.16 11.61 -2.34
N ASP A 115 -4.06 11.49 -1.02
CA ASP A 115 -4.40 12.60 -0.12
C ASP A 115 -3.37 13.75 -0.12
N SER A 116 -2.22 13.58 -0.77
CA SER A 116 -1.32 14.70 -1.09
C SER A 116 -1.75 15.47 -2.36
N GLY A 117 -2.71 14.95 -3.12
CA GLY A 117 -3.17 15.51 -4.39
C GLY A 117 -2.43 14.97 -5.62
N GLU A 118 -1.44 14.10 -5.43
CA GLU A 118 -0.64 13.51 -6.49
C GLU A 118 -1.24 12.19 -6.99
N ARG A 119 -0.94 11.83 -8.25
CA ARG A 119 -1.31 10.55 -8.85
C ARG A 119 -0.15 9.55 -8.87
N THR A 120 0.76 9.68 -7.93
CA THR A 120 1.95 8.86 -7.76
C THR A 120 2.04 8.34 -6.33
N TYR A 121 2.96 7.44 -6.06
CA TYR A 121 3.24 7.02 -4.69
C TYR A 121 3.79 8.20 -3.89
N PHE A 122 3.18 8.46 -2.74
CA PHE A 122 3.67 9.42 -1.75
C PHE A 122 4.20 8.66 -0.54
N GLY A 123 5.47 8.85 -0.21
CA GLY A 123 6.15 8.14 0.87
C GLY A 123 5.61 8.46 2.26
N ALA A 124 5.82 7.55 3.19
CA ALA A 124 5.47 7.73 4.59
C ALA A 124 6.11 9.01 5.16
N ASN A 125 5.32 9.79 5.87
CA ASN A 125 5.75 11.05 6.48
C ASN A 125 4.99 11.31 7.79
N PRO A 126 5.06 10.41 8.79
CA PRO A 126 4.35 10.60 10.04
C PRO A 126 4.88 11.83 10.76
N PRO A 127 4.02 12.62 11.43
CA PRO A 127 4.45 13.78 12.20
C PRO A 127 5.45 13.39 13.30
N ALA A 128 6.43 14.25 13.54
CA ALA A 128 7.40 14.04 14.59
C ALA A 128 6.72 13.91 15.97
N GLY A 129 7.15 12.95 16.76
CA GLY A 129 6.61 12.68 18.10
C GLY A 129 5.36 11.81 18.13
N HIS A 130 4.84 11.39 16.97
CA HIS A 130 3.78 10.40 16.92
C HIS A 130 4.30 8.99 17.22
N ALA A 131 3.43 8.13 17.73
CA ALA A 131 3.66 6.69 17.71
C ALA A 131 3.84 6.19 16.27
N PRO A 132 4.40 4.99 16.06
CA PRO A 132 4.51 4.43 14.71
C PRO A 132 3.16 4.37 13.99
N HIS A 133 3.17 4.71 12.70
CA HIS A 133 2.03 4.55 11.81
C HIS A 133 2.14 3.24 11.01
N ARG A 134 0.99 2.63 10.73
CA ARG A 134 0.89 1.48 9.82
C ARG A 134 0.71 1.97 8.40
N TYR A 135 1.31 1.23 7.45
CA TYR A 135 1.14 1.44 6.02
C TYR A 135 0.67 0.12 5.42
N LEU A 136 -0.62 0.04 5.07
CA LEU A 136 -1.32 -1.16 4.66
C LEU A 136 -1.52 -1.21 3.15
#